data_93c317d53905c4dc2729b07622b0e576
#
_entry.id   93c317d53905c4dc2729b07622b0e576
#
_cell.length_a   1.000
_cell.length_b   1.000
_cell.length_c   1.000
_cell.angle_alpha   90.00
_cell.angle_beta   90.00
_cell.angle_gamma   90.00
#
_symmetry.space_group_name_H-M   'P 1'
#
loop_
_entity.id
_entity.type
_entity.pdbx_description
1 polymer ?
#
loop_
_entity_poly.entity_id
_entity_poly.type
_entity_poly.pdbx_seq_one_letter_code
_entity_poly.pdbx_strand_id
1 'polypeptide(L)'
;MDAGAQSYGNWAGCHAVSWERYASDCGDKNLFTDYQRHSYPWGIMVNALGKRFVDEGADFRNYTYAKYGHIVLEQPGQFAYQLFDAKVAHLLRREYQGRNVTRIKANTLDELVSKLEDVDQTQLMQTLTEYNAAVRMDVPYDPTVKDGRGTMGLSVPKSNWAQRLDEPPFEAYAVTCGITFAFGGIKATPQAEVVDVSNVPIPGLFAAGEMIGGIFYFNYPGGSGLTSGAVFGKVAGASAAAFAANMT
;
A
#
# COMPACT_ATOMS: atom_id res chain seq x y z
N MET A 1 -23.92 -0.31 15.38
CA MET A 1 -23.96 0.40 16.68
C MET A 1 -25.32 0.32 17.35
N ASP A 2 -26.38 0.11 16.62
CA ASP A 2 -27.77 0.08 17.15
C ASP A 2 -28.00 -0.99 18.25
N ALA A 3 -27.18 -2.07 18.23
CA ALA A 3 -27.16 -3.09 19.29
C ALA A 3 -26.39 -2.67 20.56
N GLY A 4 -25.89 -1.45 20.64
CA GLY A 4 -25.08 -0.95 21.78
C GLY A 4 -23.60 -1.30 21.72
N ALA A 5 -23.11 -1.89 20.62
CA ALA A 5 -21.72 -2.27 20.49
C ALA A 5 -20.77 -1.06 20.60
N GLN A 6 -19.67 -1.23 21.36
CA GLN A 6 -18.65 -0.20 21.52
C GLN A 6 -17.80 -0.05 20.25
N SER A 7 -17.67 1.20 19.79
CA SER A 7 -16.71 1.60 18.76
C SER A 7 -15.27 1.47 19.28
N TYR A 8 -14.35 0.90 18.49
CA TYR A 8 -12.98 0.66 18.91
C TYR A 8 -11.99 0.73 17.76
N GLY A 9 -10.72 0.99 18.09
CA GLY A 9 -9.61 1.01 17.13
C GLY A 9 -9.40 2.34 16.45
N ASN A 10 -8.61 2.35 15.38
CA ASN A 10 -8.19 3.53 14.64
C ASN A 10 -9.19 3.84 13.50
N TRP A 11 -10.17 4.67 13.75
CA TRP A 11 -11.18 5.09 12.76
C TRP A 11 -10.66 6.03 11.68
N ALA A 12 -9.51 6.69 11.92
CA ALA A 12 -8.84 7.53 10.93
C ALA A 12 -7.83 6.74 10.08
N GLY A 13 -7.62 5.46 10.37
CA GLY A 13 -6.63 4.61 9.72
C GLY A 13 -7.26 3.50 8.89
N CYS A 14 -6.53 3.11 7.85
CA CYS A 14 -6.91 2.02 6.97
C CYS A 14 -5.67 1.38 6.34
N HIS A 15 -5.85 0.20 5.77
CA HIS A 15 -4.90 -0.41 4.86
C HIS A 15 -4.99 0.35 3.52
N ALA A 16 -4.14 1.38 3.41
CA ALA A 16 -4.10 2.33 2.31
C ALA A 16 -2.98 1.95 1.33
N VAL A 17 -3.33 1.57 0.13
CA VAL A 17 -2.41 1.06 -0.88
C VAL A 17 -2.23 2.03 -2.04
N SER A 18 -1.08 1.93 -2.74
CA SER A 18 -0.93 2.55 -4.05
C SER A 18 -1.86 1.87 -5.04
N TRP A 19 -2.77 2.64 -5.62
CA TRP A 19 -3.87 2.21 -6.48
C TRP A 19 -3.78 2.89 -7.84
N GLU A 20 -4.21 2.23 -8.89
CA GLU A 20 -4.28 2.84 -10.24
C GLU A 20 -5.07 4.16 -10.20
N ARG A 21 -4.46 5.27 -10.63
CA ARG A 21 -5.06 6.63 -10.54
C ARG A 21 -6.39 6.73 -11.30
N TYR A 22 -6.49 6.04 -12.42
CA TYR A 22 -7.65 6.13 -13.32
C TYR A 22 -8.62 4.95 -13.15
N ALA A 23 -8.50 4.21 -12.05
CA ALA A 23 -9.49 3.21 -11.68
C ALA A 23 -10.84 3.87 -11.36
N SER A 24 -11.92 3.10 -11.51
CA SER A 24 -13.24 3.56 -11.06
C SER A 24 -13.26 3.76 -9.54
N ASP A 25 -14.07 4.71 -9.07
CA ASP A 25 -14.22 5.03 -7.63
C ASP A 25 -14.73 3.84 -6.81
N CYS A 26 -15.46 2.94 -7.45
CA CYS A 26 -15.93 1.71 -6.84
C CYS A 26 -15.11 0.52 -7.33
N GLY A 27 -14.88 -0.44 -6.44
CA GLY A 27 -14.21 -1.68 -6.81
C GLY A 27 -14.95 -2.44 -7.91
N ASP A 28 -14.22 -3.00 -8.86
CA ASP A 28 -14.74 -3.91 -9.87
C ASP A 28 -14.44 -5.35 -9.44
N LYS A 29 -15.48 -6.12 -9.14
CA LYS A 29 -15.36 -7.51 -8.70
C LYS A 29 -14.78 -8.47 -9.77
N ASN A 30 -14.68 -8.05 -11.02
CA ASN A 30 -14.02 -8.83 -12.07
C ASN A 30 -12.51 -8.54 -12.14
N LEU A 31 -12.05 -7.41 -11.60
CA LEU A 31 -10.67 -6.95 -11.65
C LEU A 31 -9.96 -7.08 -10.29
N PHE A 32 -10.72 -7.12 -9.19
CA PHE A 32 -10.20 -7.28 -7.82
C PHE A 32 -8.93 -6.48 -7.54
N THR A 33 -7.80 -7.19 -7.39
CA THR A 33 -6.50 -6.63 -7.03
C THR A 33 -5.71 -6.05 -8.21
N ASP A 34 -6.21 -6.12 -9.43
CA ASP A 34 -5.48 -5.69 -10.64
C ASP A 34 -5.21 -4.18 -10.67
N TYR A 35 -5.89 -3.40 -9.83
CA TYR A 35 -5.62 -1.97 -9.65
C TYR A 35 -4.44 -1.65 -8.71
N GLN A 36 -3.94 -2.62 -7.94
CA GLN A 36 -2.85 -2.40 -6.99
C GLN A 36 -1.52 -2.17 -7.71
N ARG A 37 -0.69 -1.22 -7.21
CA ARG A 37 0.61 -0.86 -7.77
C ARG A 37 1.69 -0.93 -6.69
N HIS A 38 2.12 -2.17 -6.37
CA HIS A 38 2.99 -2.46 -5.23
C HIS A 38 4.45 -2.75 -5.58
N SER A 39 4.89 -2.50 -6.82
CA SER A 39 6.28 -2.73 -7.24
C SER A 39 7.19 -1.52 -7.03
N TYR A 40 6.74 -0.49 -6.33
CA TYR A 40 7.50 0.73 -6.05
C TYR A 40 8.90 0.50 -5.46
N PRO A 41 9.22 -0.60 -4.70
CA PRO A 41 10.57 -0.81 -4.23
C PRO A 41 11.62 -0.89 -5.35
N TRP A 42 11.21 -1.32 -6.53
CA TRP A 42 12.09 -1.50 -7.69
C TRP A 42 12.29 -0.23 -8.52
N GLY A 43 11.51 0.82 -8.26
CA GLY A 43 11.56 2.10 -8.95
C GLY A 43 11.66 3.28 -8.01
N ILE A 44 11.18 4.43 -8.46
CA ILE A 44 11.01 5.63 -7.64
C ILE A 44 9.58 6.14 -7.72
N MET A 45 9.18 6.91 -6.71
CA MET A 45 7.88 7.58 -6.68
C MET A 45 8.06 9.10 -6.67
N VAL A 46 7.35 9.79 -7.57
CA VAL A 46 7.39 11.25 -7.70
C VAL A 46 5.98 11.84 -7.64
N ASN A 47 5.83 12.97 -6.98
CA ASN A 47 4.56 13.69 -6.83
C ASN A 47 4.33 14.72 -7.94
N ALA A 48 3.22 15.45 -7.90
CA ALA A 48 2.88 16.52 -8.85
C ALA A 48 3.94 17.64 -8.93
N LEU A 49 4.74 17.86 -7.89
CA LEU A 49 5.83 18.83 -7.90
C LEU A 49 7.11 18.26 -8.54
N GLY A 50 7.08 17.09 -9.17
CA GLY A 50 8.25 16.45 -9.76
C GLY A 50 9.28 15.95 -8.75
N LYS A 51 8.93 15.79 -7.47
CA LYS A 51 9.84 15.45 -6.37
C LYS A 51 9.56 14.07 -5.80
N ARG A 52 10.63 13.36 -5.40
CA ARG A 52 10.51 12.18 -4.55
C ARG A 52 10.06 12.61 -3.14
N PHE A 53 9.23 11.79 -2.51
CA PHE A 53 8.61 12.12 -1.22
C PHE A 53 8.65 10.97 -0.20
N VAL A 54 9.14 9.80 -0.60
CA VAL A 54 9.17 8.60 0.23
C VAL A 54 10.42 7.77 -0.05
N ASP A 55 10.91 7.03 0.93
CA ASP A 55 11.91 5.98 0.74
C ASP A 55 11.24 4.72 0.22
N GLU A 56 11.26 4.51 -1.08
CA GLU A 56 10.64 3.34 -1.71
C GLU A 56 11.34 2.03 -1.32
N GLY A 57 12.61 2.12 -0.90
CA GLY A 57 13.44 1.02 -0.45
C GLY A 57 13.54 0.84 1.07
N ALA A 58 12.67 1.47 1.85
CA ALA A 58 12.75 1.43 3.33
C ALA A 58 12.67 0.00 3.89
N ASP A 59 11.85 -0.85 3.30
CA ASP A 59 11.74 -2.26 3.66
C ASP A 59 11.07 -3.07 2.55
N PHE A 60 11.03 -4.39 2.70
CA PHE A 60 10.23 -5.24 1.82
C PHE A 60 8.78 -4.74 1.74
N ARG A 61 8.20 -4.83 0.55
CA ARG A 61 6.84 -4.40 0.27
C ARG A 61 5.82 -4.81 1.35
N ASN A 62 5.93 -6.03 1.88
CA ASN A 62 4.98 -6.57 2.87
C ASN A 62 4.91 -5.76 4.17
N TYR A 63 5.91 -4.92 4.44
CA TYR A 63 5.98 -4.06 5.62
C TYR A 63 5.66 -2.59 5.33
N THR A 64 5.50 -2.21 4.05
CA THR A 64 5.32 -0.79 3.68
C THR A 64 4.04 -0.53 2.89
N TYR A 65 3.52 -1.50 2.16
CA TYR A 65 2.45 -1.31 1.18
C TYR A 65 1.13 -0.79 1.77
N ALA A 66 0.84 -1.13 3.03
CA ALA A 66 -0.39 -0.75 3.69
C ALA A 66 -0.43 0.72 4.16
N LYS A 67 0.71 1.41 4.14
CA LYS A 67 0.83 2.83 4.53
C LYS A 67 1.17 3.74 3.35
N TYR A 68 1.70 3.23 2.25
CA TYR A 68 2.19 4.08 1.16
C TYR A 68 1.06 4.71 0.34
N GLY A 69 -0.13 4.09 0.31
CA GLY A 69 -1.32 4.76 -0.24
C GLY A 69 -1.70 6.03 0.53
N HIS A 70 -1.60 6.00 1.87
CA HIS A 70 -1.83 7.18 2.71
C HIS A 70 -0.80 8.29 2.43
N ILE A 71 0.48 7.92 2.28
CA ILE A 71 1.54 8.88 1.94
C ILE A 71 1.29 9.50 0.55
N VAL A 72 0.75 8.74 -0.42
CA VAL A 72 0.33 9.27 -1.73
C VAL A 72 -0.85 10.23 -1.58
N LEU A 73 -1.82 9.91 -0.72
CA LEU A 73 -2.98 10.77 -0.46
C LEU A 73 -2.58 12.15 0.08
N GLU A 74 -1.47 12.24 0.81
CA GLU A 74 -0.93 13.50 1.34
C GLU A 74 -0.19 14.34 0.29
N GLN A 75 0.08 13.79 -0.91
CA GLN A 75 0.78 14.53 -1.94
C GLN A 75 -0.14 15.51 -2.68
N PRO A 76 0.42 16.60 -3.25
CA PRO A 76 -0.35 17.54 -4.07
C PRO A 76 -1.11 16.82 -5.18
N GLY A 77 -2.41 17.08 -5.28
CA GLY A 77 -3.30 16.39 -6.23
C GLY A 77 -3.66 14.96 -5.84
N GLN A 78 -3.19 14.47 -4.70
CA GLN A 78 -3.49 13.12 -4.15
C GLN A 78 -3.07 11.98 -5.08
N PHE A 79 -2.00 12.19 -5.85
CA PHE A 79 -1.45 11.20 -6.75
C PHE A 79 0.08 11.25 -6.80
N ALA A 80 0.65 10.23 -7.40
CA ALA A 80 2.07 10.12 -7.71
C ALA A 80 2.28 9.31 -8.99
N TYR A 81 3.49 9.37 -9.55
CA TYR A 81 3.94 8.44 -10.57
C TYR A 81 4.99 7.50 -10.00
N GLN A 82 4.87 6.22 -10.31
CA GLN A 82 5.92 5.22 -10.13
C GLN A 82 6.70 5.10 -11.44
N LEU A 83 8.03 5.24 -11.37
CA LEU A 83 8.90 5.24 -12.54
C LEU A 83 9.85 4.04 -12.48
N PHE A 84 9.99 3.35 -13.59
CA PHE A 84 10.83 2.16 -13.76
C PHE A 84 11.61 2.21 -15.07
N ASP A 85 12.70 1.46 -15.14
CA ASP A 85 13.40 1.19 -16.39
C ASP A 85 13.40 -0.31 -16.74
N ALA A 86 14.02 -0.66 -17.86
CA ALA A 86 14.03 -2.03 -18.38
C ALA A 86 14.68 -3.03 -17.42
N LYS A 87 15.67 -2.62 -16.63
CA LYS A 87 16.42 -3.51 -15.72
C LYS A 87 15.52 -4.21 -14.70
N VAL A 88 14.45 -3.54 -14.27
CA VAL A 88 13.54 -4.05 -13.24
C VAL A 88 12.19 -4.53 -13.78
N ALA A 89 11.95 -4.44 -15.08
CA ALA A 89 10.68 -4.81 -15.70
C ALA A 89 10.23 -6.24 -15.36
N HIS A 90 11.16 -7.18 -15.24
CA HIS A 90 10.89 -8.57 -14.87
C HIS A 90 10.52 -8.76 -13.39
N LEU A 91 10.76 -7.78 -12.54
CA LEU A 91 10.41 -7.78 -11.11
C LEU A 91 9.03 -7.16 -10.85
N LEU A 92 8.45 -6.49 -11.86
CA LEU A 92 7.13 -5.91 -11.71
C LEU A 92 6.07 -7.00 -11.59
N ARG A 93 5.18 -6.82 -10.64
CA ARG A 93 4.08 -7.76 -10.39
C ARG A 93 3.15 -7.82 -11.59
N ARG A 94 2.40 -8.92 -11.73
CA ARG A 94 1.50 -9.15 -12.87
C ARG A 94 0.45 -8.04 -13.03
N GLU A 95 0.06 -7.37 -11.93
CA GLU A 95 -0.91 -6.26 -11.93
C GLU A 95 -0.44 -5.06 -12.78
N TYR A 96 0.87 -4.95 -13.07
CA TYR A 96 1.43 -3.95 -13.99
C TYR A 96 1.30 -4.34 -15.48
N GLN A 97 0.90 -5.58 -15.76
CA GLN A 97 0.78 -6.12 -17.12
C GLN A 97 -0.68 -6.27 -17.57
N GLY A 98 -1.64 -5.93 -16.68
CA GLY A 98 -3.08 -6.05 -16.92
C GLY A 98 -3.59 -5.13 -18.04
N ARG A 99 -4.77 -5.41 -18.59
CA ARG A 99 -5.40 -4.62 -19.65
C ARG A 99 -5.86 -3.23 -19.20
N ASN A 100 -6.11 -3.07 -17.88
CA ASN A 100 -6.63 -1.83 -17.27
C ASN A 100 -5.53 -1.03 -16.57
N VAL A 101 -4.31 -1.17 -17.07
CA VAL A 101 -3.15 -0.45 -16.55
C VAL A 101 -2.89 0.77 -17.43
N THR A 102 -2.86 1.94 -16.82
CA THR A 102 -2.42 3.16 -17.50
C THR A 102 -0.90 3.21 -17.47
N ARG A 103 -0.28 2.50 -18.43
CA ARG A 103 1.16 2.44 -18.60
C ARG A 103 1.61 3.45 -19.64
N ILE A 104 2.47 4.36 -19.21
CA ILE A 104 3.17 5.31 -20.10
C ILE A 104 4.55 4.73 -20.38
N LYS A 105 4.94 4.66 -21.65
CA LYS A 105 6.21 4.07 -22.10
C LYS A 105 6.96 5.01 -23.02
N ALA A 106 8.29 5.05 -22.87
CA ALA A 106 9.18 5.90 -23.66
C ALA A 106 10.58 5.29 -23.78
N ASN A 107 11.34 5.74 -24.79
CA ASN A 107 12.71 5.30 -25.00
C ASN A 107 13.76 6.27 -24.45
N THR A 108 13.34 7.47 -24.02
CA THR A 108 14.19 8.42 -23.31
C THR A 108 13.46 8.97 -22.09
N LEU A 109 14.20 9.48 -21.11
CA LEU A 109 13.60 10.13 -19.93
C LEU A 109 12.88 11.42 -20.33
N ASP A 110 13.43 12.21 -21.27
CA ASP A 110 12.77 13.41 -21.77
C ASP A 110 11.40 13.08 -22.39
N GLU A 111 11.36 12.04 -23.25
CA GLU A 111 10.10 11.56 -23.83
C GLU A 111 9.13 11.06 -22.75
N LEU A 112 9.61 10.30 -21.74
CA LEU A 112 8.76 9.85 -20.64
C LEU A 112 8.15 11.03 -19.92
N VAL A 113 9.00 11.97 -19.46
CA VAL A 113 8.58 13.14 -18.70
C VAL A 113 7.59 14.00 -19.47
N SER A 114 7.80 14.20 -20.79
CA SER A 114 6.89 14.99 -21.64
C SER A 114 5.47 14.39 -21.75
N LYS A 115 5.32 13.09 -21.49
CA LYS A 115 4.03 12.37 -21.53
C LYS A 115 3.31 12.35 -20.17
N LEU A 116 3.97 12.77 -19.07
CA LEU A 116 3.35 12.77 -17.75
C LEU A 116 2.49 14.01 -17.57
N GLU A 117 1.24 13.79 -17.20
CA GLU A 117 0.25 14.84 -16.95
C GLU A 117 0.31 15.32 -15.49
N ASP A 118 -0.07 16.58 -15.26
CA ASP A 118 -0.22 17.17 -13.91
C ASP A 118 1.06 17.14 -13.05
N VAL A 119 2.25 17.14 -13.67
CA VAL A 119 3.54 17.10 -12.98
C VAL A 119 4.44 18.27 -13.45
N ASP A 120 5.23 18.83 -12.52
CA ASP A 120 6.30 19.77 -12.89
C ASP A 120 7.42 18.99 -13.60
N GLN A 121 7.39 19.05 -14.93
CA GLN A 121 8.32 18.33 -15.82
C GLN A 121 9.76 18.80 -15.66
N THR A 122 9.98 20.11 -15.44
CA THR A 122 11.31 20.68 -15.26
C THR A 122 11.95 20.18 -13.97
N GLN A 123 11.20 20.25 -12.87
CA GLN A 123 11.65 19.73 -11.58
C GLN A 123 11.84 18.21 -11.63
N LEU A 124 10.98 17.49 -12.34
CA LEU A 124 11.11 16.05 -12.49
C LEU A 124 12.41 15.66 -13.19
N MET A 125 12.78 16.31 -14.28
CA MET A 125 14.07 16.05 -14.95
C MET A 125 15.26 16.32 -14.04
N GLN A 126 15.21 17.39 -13.25
CA GLN A 126 16.22 17.65 -12.22
C GLN A 126 16.27 16.52 -11.18
N THR A 127 15.11 16.10 -10.66
CA THR A 127 15.00 15.00 -9.69
C THR A 127 15.58 13.69 -10.21
N LEU A 128 15.31 13.35 -11.48
CA LEU A 128 15.86 12.15 -12.13
C LEU A 128 17.38 12.22 -12.29
N THR A 129 17.91 13.38 -12.64
CA THR A 129 19.35 13.62 -12.78
C THR A 129 20.04 13.46 -11.42
N GLU A 130 19.54 14.13 -10.38
CA GLU A 130 20.05 14.06 -9.02
C GLU A 130 19.97 12.64 -8.45
N TYR A 131 18.83 11.97 -8.66
CA TYR A 131 18.66 10.59 -8.23
C TYR A 131 19.68 9.64 -8.88
N ASN A 132 19.83 9.70 -10.20
CA ASN A 132 20.77 8.86 -10.94
C ASN A 132 22.22 9.08 -10.49
N ALA A 133 22.60 10.33 -10.18
CA ALA A 133 23.92 10.65 -9.67
C ALA A 133 24.14 10.13 -8.23
N ALA A 134 23.08 10.04 -7.43
CA ALA A 134 23.14 9.67 -6.02
C ALA A 134 23.17 8.14 -5.76
N VAL A 135 22.85 7.32 -6.75
CA VAL A 135 22.78 5.85 -6.59
C VAL A 135 24.18 5.27 -6.30
N ARG A 136 24.28 4.47 -5.26
CA ARG A 136 25.49 3.74 -4.87
C ARG A 136 25.74 2.56 -5.79
N MET A 137 26.58 2.77 -6.80
CA MET A 137 26.95 1.72 -7.78
C MET A 137 27.99 0.73 -7.24
N ASP A 138 28.63 1.06 -6.12
CA ASP A 138 29.60 0.22 -5.40
C ASP A 138 28.97 -0.94 -4.62
N VAL A 139 27.66 -0.90 -4.38
CA VAL A 139 26.90 -1.95 -3.70
C VAL A 139 26.19 -2.83 -4.73
N PRO A 140 26.37 -4.16 -4.69
CA PRO A 140 25.64 -5.08 -5.57
C PRO A 140 24.12 -4.98 -5.40
N TYR A 141 23.39 -5.09 -6.50
CA TYR A 141 21.94 -5.15 -6.46
C TYR A 141 21.44 -6.57 -6.20
N ASP A 142 20.62 -6.74 -5.16
CA ASP A 142 19.98 -8.02 -4.84
C ASP A 142 18.53 -7.80 -4.36
N PRO A 143 17.52 -8.09 -5.20
CA PRO A 143 16.11 -7.90 -4.83
C PRO A 143 15.60 -8.90 -3.77
N THR A 144 16.40 -9.89 -3.40
CA THR A 144 15.98 -10.95 -2.45
C THR A 144 16.29 -10.62 -1.00
N VAL A 145 17.17 -9.64 -0.75
CA VAL A 145 17.56 -9.16 0.58
C VAL A 145 17.48 -7.64 0.64
N LYS A 146 17.55 -7.06 1.83
CA LYS A 146 17.79 -5.62 1.97
C LYS A 146 19.28 -5.37 1.69
N ASP A 147 19.56 -5.00 0.46
CA ASP A 147 20.92 -4.99 -0.10
C ASP A 147 21.77 -3.78 0.33
N GLY A 148 21.15 -2.76 0.92
CA GLY A 148 21.83 -1.51 1.27
C GLY A 148 22.29 -0.68 0.07
N ARG A 149 21.91 -1.07 -1.15
CA ARG A 149 22.16 -0.27 -2.36
C ARG A 149 21.21 0.92 -2.38
N GLY A 150 21.62 1.96 -1.67
CA GLY A 150 20.84 3.17 -1.47
C GLY A 150 21.33 4.35 -2.30
N THR A 151 20.83 5.52 -1.95
CA THR A 151 21.27 6.81 -2.49
C THR A 151 22.03 7.62 -1.45
N MET A 152 22.91 8.50 -1.88
CA MET A 152 23.69 9.41 -1.02
C MET A 152 23.35 10.86 -1.31
N GLY A 153 23.26 11.67 -0.26
CA GLY A 153 23.14 13.13 -0.37
C GLY A 153 21.76 13.66 -0.77
N LEU A 154 20.76 12.82 -0.91
CA LEU A 154 19.37 13.24 -1.18
C LEU A 154 18.60 13.52 0.11
N SER A 155 17.73 14.52 0.10
CA SER A 155 16.84 14.85 1.22
C SER A 155 15.87 13.72 1.56
N VAL A 156 15.40 12.99 0.53
CA VAL A 156 14.63 11.77 0.66
C VAL A 156 15.50 10.61 0.18
N PRO A 157 16.05 9.80 1.08
CA PRO A 157 16.90 8.68 0.70
C PRO A 157 16.07 7.58 0.01
N LYS A 158 16.77 6.69 -0.71
CA LYS A 158 16.29 5.34 -1.02
C LYS A 158 17.26 4.38 -0.35
N SER A 159 16.79 3.60 0.62
CA SER A 159 17.67 2.83 1.51
C SER A 159 18.18 1.53 0.88
N ASN A 160 17.38 0.89 0.03
CA ASN A 160 17.69 -0.37 -0.63
C ASN A 160 17.23 -0.34 -2.09
N TRP A 161 17.79 -1.23 -2.89
CA TRP A 161 17.41 -1.52 -4.28
C TRP A 161 17.43 -0.29 -5.20
N ALA A 162 18.28 0.69 -4.90
CA ALA A 162 18.43 1.85 -5.76
C ALA A 162 19.11 1.45 -7.08
N GLN A 163 18.42 1.70 -8.18
CA GLN A 163 18.91 1.52 -9.54
C GLN A 163 18.80 2.83 -10.28
N ARG A 164 19.80 3.17 -11.10
CA ARG A 164 19.68 4.30 -12.01
C ARG A 164 18.55 4.02 -13.00
N LEU A 165 17.84 5.06 -13.40
CA LEU A 165 16.93 5.01 -14.53
C LEU A 165 17.73 5.43 -15.76
N ASP A 166 18.40 4.48 -16.42
CA ASP A 166 19.34 4.73 -17.54
C ASP A 166 19.25 3.68 -18.66
N GLU A 167 18.36 2.67 -18.53
CA GLU A 167 18.18 1.63 -19.56
C GLU A 167 16.74 1.61 -20.09
N PRO A 168 16.53 1.99 -21.36
CA PRO A 168 15.19 1.98 -21.96
C PRO A 168 14.70 0.55 -22.25
N PRO A 169 13.37 0.33 -22.36
CA PRO A 169 12.34 1.36 -22.24
C PRO A 169 12.06 1.77 -20.79
N PHE A 170 11.72 3.05 -20.62
CA PHE A 170 11.24 3.58 -19.34
C PHE A 170 9.72 3.47 -19.28
N GLU A 171 9.20 3.19 -18.08
CA GLU A 171 7.77 3.05 -17.85
C GLU A 171 7.34 3.88 -16.65
N ALA A 172 6.15 4.49 -16.74
CA ALA A 172 5.51 5.23 -15.67
C ALA A 172 4.08 4.74 -15.43
N TYR A 173 3.66 4.74 -14.16
CA TYR A 173 2.34 4.32 -13.72
C TYR A 173 1.79 5.36 -12.75
N ALA A 174 0.65 5.95 -13.09
CA ALA A 174 -0.03 6.90 -12.22
C ALA A 174 -0.75 6.18 -11.09
N VAL A 175 -0.52 6.61 -9.86
CA VAL A 175 -1.10 6.00 -8.66
C VAL A 175 -1.77 7.03 -7.76
N THR A 176 -2.81 6.60 -7.09
CA THR A 176 -3.50 7.32 -6.01
C THR A 176 -3.62 6.41 -4.78
N CYS A 177 -4.45 6.78 -3.82
CA CYS A 177 -4.75 5.97 -2.64
C CYS A 177 -5.97 5.08 -2.89
N GLY A 178 -5.83 3.77 -2.65
CA GLY A 178 -6.95 2.83 -2.55
C GLY A 178 -7.07 2.29 -1.13
N ILE A 179 -8.30 2.13 -0.64
CA ILE A 179 -8.60 1.56 0.67
C ILE A 179 -8.99 0.10 0.48
N THR A 180 -8.34 -0.80 1.20
CA THR A 180 -8.59 -2.24 1.09
C THR A 180 -8.98 -2.90 2.41
N PHE A 181 -8.86 -2.19 3.54
CA PHE A 181 -9.20 -2.71 4.87
C PHE A 181 -9.33 -1.54 5.87
N ALA A 182 -10.37 -1.53 6.70
CA ALA A 182 -10.54 -0.53 7.76
C ALA A 182 -9.85 -0.98 9.07
N PHE A 183 -9.30 -0.03 9.84
CA PHE A 183 -8.68 -0.32 11.15
C PHE A 183 -9.63 -0.05 12.32
N GLY A 184 -10.62 0.83 12.13
CA GLY A 184 -11.72 1.02 13.06
C GLY A 184 -12.78 -0.06 12.93
N GLY A 185 -13.45 -0.37 14.04
CA GLY A 185 -14.50 -1.38 14.08
C GLY A 185 -15.20 -1.44 15.43
N ILE A 186 -15.69 -2.59 15.79
CA ILE A 186 -16.29 -2.86 17.09
C ILE A 186 -15.28 -3.55 18.03
N LYS A 187 -15.45 -3.33 19.32
CA LYS A 187 -14.67 -3.99 20.35
C LYS A 187 -15.20 -5.39 20.61
N ALA A 188 -14.28 -6.37 20.66
CA ALA A 188 -14.60 -7.74 21.04
C ALA A 188 -13.62 -8.25 22.10
N THR A 189 -14.07 -9.24 22.90
CA THR A 189 -13.24 -9.99 23.84
C THR A 189 -12.32 -10.98 23.08
N PRO A 190 -11.30 -11.57 23.73
CA PRO A 190 -10.54 -12.67 23.15
C PRO A 190 -11.41 -13.89 22.76
N GLN A 191 -12.60 -14.01 23.32
CA GLN A 191 -13.61 -15.03 22.98
C GLN A 191 -14.53 -14.60 21.83
N ALA A 192 -14.20 -13.47 21.18
CA ALA A 192 -14.94 -12.85 20.07
C ALA A 192 -16.35 -12.35 20.45
N GLU A 193 -16.65 -12.18 21.73
CA GLU A 193 -17.91 -11.57 22.18
C GLU A 193 -17.85 -10.06 21.95
N VAL A 194 -18.87 -9.50 21.34
CA VAL A 194 -19.00 -8.03 21.19
C VAL A 194 -19.30 -7.41 22.55
N VAL A 195 -18.61 -6.32 22.88
CA VAL A 195 -18.87 -5.61 24.14
C VAL A 195 -19.61 -4.30 23.91
N ASP A 196 -20.38 -3.88 24.91
CA ASP A 196 -21.07 -2.60 24.94
C ASP A 196 -20.14 -1.46 25.39
N VAL A 197 -20.68 -0.24 25.47
CA VAL A 197 -19.95 0.97 25.90
C VAL A 197 -19.47 0.91 27.36
N SER A 198 -20.00 0.00 28.17
CA SER A 198 -19.58 -0.28 29.55
C SER A 198 -18.52 -1.40 29.64
N ASN A 199 -18.06 -1.90 28.51
CA ASN A 199 -17.16 -3.05 28.35
C ASN A 199 -17.76 -4.38 28.86
N VAL A 200 -19.08 -4.52 28.83
CA VAL A 200 -19.77 -5.75 29.18
C VAL A 200 -20.10 -6.51 27.89
N PRO A 201 -19.84 -7.83 27.81
CA PRO A 201 -20.27 -8.64 26.66
C PRO A 201 -21.77 -8.56 26.42
N ILE A 202 -22.17 -8.33 25.18
CA ILE A 202 -23.56 -8.38 24.74
C ILE A 202 -23.93 -9.86 24.52
N PRO A 203 -24.86 -10.42 25.33
CA PRO A 203 -25.16 -11.84 25.27
C PRO A 203 -25.60 -12.29 23.87
N GLY A 204 -24.98 -13.35 23.35
CA GLY A 204 -25.33 -13.95 22.07
C GLY A 204 -24.80 -13.19 20.84
N LEU A 205 -24.04 -12.10 21.00
CA LEU A 205 -23.46 -11.34 19.90
C LEU A 205 -21.95 -11.56 19.79
N PHE A 206 -21.52 -12.12 18.65
CA PHE A 206 -20.11 -12.41 18.36
C PHE A 206 -19.69 -11.73 17.07
N ALA A 207 -18.38 -11.44 16.93
CA ALA A 207 -17.84 -10.79 15.75
C ALA A 207 -16.52 -11.39 15.29
N ALA A 208 -16.27 -11.35 13.99
CA ALA A 208 -15.00 -11.76 13.39
C ALA A 208 -14.69 -10.94 12.13
N GLY A 209 -13.44 -10.99 11.68
CA GLY A 209 -13.00 -10.35 10.45
C GLY A 209 -12.71 -8.87 10.60
N GLU A 210 -12.83 -8.15 9.50
CA GLU A 210 -12.47 -6.72 9.41
C GLU A 210 -13.25 -5.83 10.38
N MET A 211 -14.47 -6.23 10.73
CA MET A 211 -15.32 -5.46 11.64
C MET A 211 -14.79 -5.37 13.08
N ILE A 212 -13.79 -6.19 13.47
CA ILE A 212 -13.13 -6.09 14.77
C ILE A 212 -12.07 -4.97 14.69
N GLY A 213 -12.27 -3.90 15.44
CA GLY A 213 -11.32 -2.80 15.55
C GLY A 213 -10.20 -3.08 16.56
N GLY A 214 -9.13 -2.25 16.51
CA GLY A 214 -8.06 -2.24 17.50
C GLY A 214 -6.94 -3.25 17.28
N ILE A 215 -6.96 -4.04 16.23
CA ILE A 215 -5.88 -4.97 15.87
C ILE A 215 -4.77 -4.26 15.12
N PHE A 216 -5.11 -3.30 14.27
CA PHE A 216 -4.17 -2.56 13.43
C PHE A 216 -4.20 -1.07 13.74
N TYR A 217 -3.03 -0.44 13.62
CA TYR A 217 -2.86 1.00 13.77
C TYR A 217 -1.79 1.48 12.80
N PHE A 218 -2.10 2.48 11.96
CA PHE A 218 -1.20 3.13 11.00
C PHE A 218 -0.63 2.19 9.93
N ASN A 219 -0.22 0.99 10.26
CA ASN A 219 0.37 0.01 9.35
C ASN A 219 -0.23 -1.39 9.59
N TYR A 220 0.09 -2.32 8.68
CA TYR A 220 -0.56 -3.62 8.60
C TYR A 220 0.40 -4.62 7.92
N PRO A 221 0.88 -5.66 8.62
CA PRO A 221 1.71 -6.69 8.01
C PRO A 221 0.93 -7.50 6.97
N GLY A 222 1.56 -7.79 5.84
CA GLY A 222 0.92 -8.53 4.75
C GLY A 222 0.35 -9.88 5.20
N GLY A 223 -0.95 -10.11 4.89
CA GLY A 223 -1.68 -11.34 5.25
C GLY A 223 -2.31 -11.34 6.64
N SER A 224 -2.00 -10.37 7.50
CA SER A 224 -2.50 -10.36 8.90
C SER A 224 -4.01 -10.17 9.02
N GLY A 225 -4.65 -9.45 8.10
CA GLY A 225 -6.12 -9.32 8.10
C GLY A 225 -6.84 -10.63 7.80
N LEU A 226 -6.37 -11.40 6.84
CA LEU A 226 -6.90 -12.74 6.56
C LEU A 226 -6.69 -13.69 7.73
N THR A 227 -5.51 -13.64 8.35
CA THR A 227 -5.18 -14.45 9.53
C THR A 227 -6.07 -14.09 10.71
N SER A 228 -6.24 -12.78 10.99
CA SER A 228 -7.18 -12.28 12.02
C SER A 228 -8.60 -12.78 11.76
N GLY A 229 -9.09 -12.65 10.52
CA GLY A 229 -10.41 -13.15 10.13
C GLY A 229 -10.59 -14.64 10.37
N ALA A 230 -9.59 -15.45 10.03
CA ALA A 230 -9.63 -16.90 10.22
C ALA A 230 -9.60 -17.29 11.72
N VAL A 231 -8.74 -16.65 12.50
CA VAL A 231 -8.61 -16.95 13.95
C VAL A 231 -9.87 -16.54 14.69
N PHE A 232 -10.30 -15.30 14.55
CA PHE A 232 -11.50 -14.81 15.22
C PHE A 232 -12.77 -15.47 14.69
N GLY A 233 -12.84 -15.84 13.41
CA GLY A 233 -13.95 -16.61 12.85
C GLY A 233 -14.10 -17.97 13.52
N LYS A 234 -13.00 -18.69 13.73
CA LYS A 234 -13.00 -19.96 14.45
C LYS A 234 -13.43 -19.78 15.91
N VAL A 235 -12.89 -18.77 16.60
CA VAL A 235 -13.22 -18.49 18.01
C VAL A 235 -14.69 -18.08 18.13
N ALA A 236 -15.17 -17.16 17.32
CA ALA A 236 -16.56 -16.69 17.33
C ALA A 236 -17.55 -17.85 17.09
N GLY A 237 -17.25 -18.72 16.13
CA GLY A 237 -18.08 -19.89 15.85
C GLY A 237 -18.16 -20.86 17.04
N ALA A 238 -17.03 -21.14 17.69
CA ALA A 238 -17.00 -21.99 18.89
C ALA A 238 -17.75 -21.36 20.07
N SER A 239 -17.55 -20.08 20.33
CA SER A 239 -18.21 -19.33 21.41
C SER A 239 -19.72 -19.24 21.17
N ALA A 240 -20.15 -18.98 19.94
CA ALA A 240 -21.58 -18.93 19.59
C ALA A 240 -22.27 -20.28 19.76
N ALA A 241 -21.61 -21.37 19.36
CA ALA A 241 -22.15 -22.72 19.53
C ALA A 241 -22.28 -23.08 21.04
N ALA A 242 -21.27 -22.76 21.84
CA ALA A 242 -21.33 -22.98 23.28
C ALA A 242 -22.43 -22.15 23.97
N PHE A 243 -22.59 -20.89 23.55
CA PHE A 243 -23.66 -20.02 24.05
C PHE A 243 -25.05 -20.60 23.73
N ALA A 244 -25.28 -21.02 22.50
CA ALA A 244 -26.56 -21.60 22.06
C ALA A 244 -26.89 -22.90 22.84
N ALA A 245 -25.90 -23.76 23.07
CA ALA A 245 -26.09 -25.00 23.81
C ALA A 245 -26.49 -24.78 25.29
N ASN A 246 -26.11 -23.65 25.89
CA ASN A 246 -26.45 -23.29 27.26
C ASN A 246 -27.83 -22.61 27.39
N MET A 247 -28.50 -22.30 26.27
CA MET A 247 -29.84 -21.70 26.23
C MET A 247 -30.95 -22.77 26.10
N THR A 248 -30.59 -24.00 25.76
CA THR A 248 -31.49 -25.15 25.67
C THR A 248 -31.49 -25.94 26.95
#